data_844295f40f809ddc45b4f317ba4b8ea9
#
_entry.id   844295f40f809ddc45b4f317ba4b8ea9
#
_cell.length_a   1.000
_cell.length_b   1.000
_cell.length_c   1.000
_cell.angle_alpha   90.00
_cell.angle_beta   90.00
_cell.angle_gamma   90.00
#
_symmetry.space_group_name_H-M   'P 1'
#
loop_
_entity.id
_entity.type
_entity.pdbx_description
1 polymer ?
#
loop_
_entity_poly.entity_id
_entity_poly.type
_entity_poly.pdbx_seq_one_letter_code
_entity_poly.pdbx_strand_id
1 'polypeptide(L)'
;LLLLVVSVIALFMLVVKPLIAEEAEPEAVPETQEGESLGVLGKYQIHDKLDRNRIAKIHIHNSISDYSFVRDKSGDFVIEGMEDLPYNEKYFSALVSIVGNPLALVKVDSDDSGYEEYGIKDSDVYWEVTSTDGKVYRMTVGHMTHTGGGYYVAYSGRAAVYVLGGDISMALGIEEKGTTLDLTVLKPIEFYVTPVLIAGIDTNDFYTMDQFTVFHGDEMFLSTKIVDKKDQVNPDAIVENILTYPAPYQTNDNIYYQILQQVASLGGTSVAKAGATEEDFKKYGLDDPEYMIAFYYKDLLYTIIVSEKNEDGTYYATSTFNPTVVVTVPEDTLYFLEEELLYWISPNPFSYNITGIDKISVSGKNAAYDFYLRHGIDENKKATLVVDAQNLLTGESKTIADADKVWDFRSSYRTVLYTQIEDEVTLTEEQVKELTADESKLVLTFEYTLSSGTKRTLKFWQYSTRRTLLTIDGEGQYYVYLDRTSKIISDFTKVWNGETVDSHAKD
;
A
#
# COMPACT_ATOMS: atom_id res chain seq x y z
N LEU A 1 -21.85 56.68 -45.81
CA LEU A 1 -21.29 55.50 -45.13
C LEU A 1 -21.97 54.22 -45.55
N LEU A 2 -23.31 54.15 -45.55
CA LEU A 2 -24.10 52.97 -45.91
C LEU A 2 -23.85 52.51 -47.36
N LEU A 3 -23.77 53.43 -48.32
CA LEU A 3 -23.46 53.16 -49.72
C LEU A 3 -22.03 52.56 -49.90
N LEU A 4 -21.06 53.00 -49.10
CA LEU A 4 -19.70 52.49 -49.14
C LEU A 4 -19.61 51.06 -48.59
N VAL A 5 -20.34 50.75 -47.53
CA VAL A 5 -20.40 49.42 -46.96
C VAL A 5 -21.09 48.42 -47.92
N VAL A 6 -22.18 48.84 -48.54
CA VAL A 6 -22.89 48.05 -49.58
C VAL A 6 -22.00 47.79 -50.78
N SER A 7 -21.22 48.83 -51.24
CA SER A 7 -20.29 48.66 -52.35
C SER A 7 -19.12 47.71 -52.04
N VAL A 8 -18.61 47.72 -50.79
CA VAL A 8 -17.55 46.80 -50.34
C VAL A 8 -18.09 45.35 -50.24
N ILE A 9 -19.29 45.18 -49.71
CA ILE A 9 -19.96 43.87 -49.67
C ILE A 9 -20.24 43.34 -51.08
N ALA A 10 -20.72 44.19 -51.98
CA ALA A 10 -20.99 43.81 -53.37
C ALA A 10 -19.68 43.46 -54.11
N LEU A 11 -18.60 44.22 -53.90
CA LEU A 11 -17.27 43.91 -54.46
C LEU A 11 -16.73 42.56 -53.91
N PHE A 12 -16.88 42.33 -52.61
CA PHE A 12 -16.48 41.06 -51.97
C PHE A 12 -17.28 39.90 -52.57
N MET A 13 -18.58 40.05 -52.69
CA MET A 13 -19.47 38.97 -53.21
C MET A 13 -19.29 38.69 -54.70
N LEU A 14 -18.98 39.72 -55.50
CA LEU A 14 -18.89 39.61 -56.96
C LEU A 14 -17.48 39.33 -57.48
N VAL A 15 -16.45 39.74 -56.74
CA VAL A 15 -15.06 39.67 -57.23
C VAL A 15 -14.19 38.79 -56.33
N VAL A 16 -14.25 38.98 -55.00
CA VAL A 16 -13.35 38.31 -54.08
C VAL A 16 -13.82 36.88 -53.79
N LYS A 17 -15.14 36.70 -53.61
CA LYS A 17 -15.70 35.37 -53.32
C LYS A 17 -15.55 34.39 -54.49
N PRO A 18 -15.72 34.74 -55.79
CA PRO A 18 -15.38 33.85 -56.91
C PRO A 18 -13.88 33.60 -57.08
N LEU A 19 -13.03 34.57 -56.72
CA LEU A 19 -11.56 34.42 -56.77
C LEU A 19 -11.00 33.59 -55.63
N ILE A 20 -11.70 33.53 -54.48
CA ILE A 20 -11.33 32.69 -53.32
C ILE A 20 -12.03 31.31 -53.43
N ALA A 21 -13.16 31.25 -54.14
CA ALA A 21 -13.69 29.97 -54.59
C ALA A 21 -12.88 29.51 -55.82
N GLU A 22 -11.58 29.22 -55.65
CA GLU A 22 -11.03 28.09 -56.37
C GLU A 22 -12.05 26.97 -56.21
N GLU A 23 -12.59 26.46 -57.32
CA GLU A 23 -13.31 25.22 -57.33
C GLU A 23 -12.44 24.26 -56.53
N ALA A 24 -12.84 23.94 -55.31
CA ALA A 24 -12.28 22.77 -54.62
C ALA A 24 -12.47 21.64 -55.63
N GLU A 25 -11.39 21.23 -56.27
CA GLU A 25 -11.39 19.96 -57.03
C GLU A 25 -12.16 18.98 -56.11
N PRO A 26 -13.19 18.29 -56.63
CA PRO A 26 -13.92 17.35 -55.81
C PRO A 26 -12.86 16.47 -55.13
N GLU A 27 -12.79 16.53 -53.77
CA GLU A 27 -11.82 15.75 -53.02
C GLU A 27 -11.86 14.36 -53.63
N ALA A 28 -10.75 13.93 -54.24
CA ALA A 28 -10.68 12.63 -54.90
C ALA A 28 -11.08 11.61 -53.85
N VAL A 29 -12.20 10.90 -54.10
CA VAL A 29 -12.66 9.87 -53.16
C VAL A 29 -11.49 8.94 -52.98
N PRO A 30 -10.97 8.75 -51.76
CA PRO A 30 -9.77 7.96 -51.57
C PRO A 30 -9.97 6.57 -52.15
N GLU A 31 -9.04 6.19 -53.01
CA GLU A 31 -9.15 4.89 -53.74
C GLU A 31 -8.96 3.72 -52.78
N THR A 32 -9.98 2.88 -52.66
CA THR A 32 -9.93 1.67 -51.82
C THR A 32 -9.52 0.46 -52.65
N GLN A 33 -8.68 -0.41 -52.08
CA GLN A 33 -8.31 -1.71 -52.65
C GLN A 33 -9.22 -2.80 -52.11
N GLU A 34 -9.13 -4.00 -52.69
CA GLU A 34 -9.92 -5.17 -52.27
C GLU A 34 -9.69 -5.47 -50.75
N GLY A 35 -10.78 -5.56 -49.99
CA GLY A 35 -10.76 -5.78 -48.55
C GLY A 35 -10.47 -4.54 -47.68
N GLU A 36 -10.35 -3.35 -48.29
CA GLU A 36 -10.40 -2.06 -47.61
C GLU A 36 -11.83 -1.54 -47.56
N SER A 37 -12.12 -0.76 -46.54
CA SER A 37 -13.30 0.10 -46.52
C SER A 37 -12.98 1.47 -45.94
N LEU A 38 -13.70 2.48 -46.41
CA LEU A 38 -13.65 3.81 -45.79
C LEU A 38 -14.66 3.84 -44.65
N GLY A 39 -14.12 4.02 -43.45
CA GLY A 39 -14.92 4.22 -42.26
C GLY A 39 -15.38 5.66 -42.07
N VAL A 40 -16.04 5.93 -40.99
CA VAL A 40 -16.48 7.26 -40.55
C VAL A 40 -15.25 8.20 -40.46
N LEU A 41 -15.38 9.43 -40.94
CA LEU A 41 -14.32 10.45 -40.96
C LEU A 41 -13.14 10.14 -41.91
N GLY A 42 -13.35 9.36 -42.98
CA GLY A 42 -12.32 9.09 -43.98
C GLY A 42 -11.17 8.18 -43.54
N LYS A 43 -11.28 7.53 -42.39
CA LYS A 43 -10.29 6.56 -41.93
C LYS A 43 -10.40 5.28 -42.75
N TYR A 44 -9.26 4.68 -43.08
CA TYR A 44 -9.20 3.40 -43.77
C TYR A 44 -9.29 2.26 -42.77
N GLN A 45 -10.30 1.39 -42.91
CA GLN A 45 -10.31 0.08 -42.26
C GLN A 45 -9.45 -0.86 -43.08
N ILE A 46 -8.31 -1.28 -42.50
CA ILE A 46 -7.26 -2.00 -43.23
C ILE A 46 -7.69 -3.43 -43.58
N HIS A 47 -8.43 -4.09 -42.70
CA HIS A 47 -9.02 -5.43 -42.92
C HIS A 47 -10.40 -5.51 -42.22
N ASP A 48 -11.16 -6.55 -42.54
CA ASP A 48 -12.46 -6.77 -41.91
C ASP A 48 -12.35 -6.77 -40.40
N LYS A 49 -13.28 -6.08 -39.73
CA LYS A 49 -13.34 -6.01 -38.28
C LYS A 49 -13.44 -7.41 -37.67
N LEU A 50 -12.55 -7.71 -36.75
CA LEU A 50 -12.58 -8.89 -35.90
C LEU A 50 -13.11 -8.50 -34.50
N ASP A 51 -14.31 -8.97 -34.19
CA ASP A 51 -14.82 -8.83 -32.82
C ASP A 51 -14.00 -9.69 -31.84
N ARG A 52 -13.96 -9.28 -30.57
CA ARG A 52 -13.20 -9.98 -29.51
C ARG A 52 -13.38 -11.51 -29.56
N ASN A 53 -14.60 -11.97 -29.78
CA ASN A 53 -14.92 -13.41 -29.81
C ASN A 53 -14.37 -14.16 -31.04
N ARG A 54 -14.00 -13.43 -32.09
CA ARG A 54 -13.40 -14.01 -33.30
C ARG A 54 -11.87 -14.06 -33.26
N ILE A 55 -11.24 -13.47 -32.23
CA ILE A 55 -9.79 -13.50 -32.06
C ILE A 55 -9.44 -14.71 -31.18
N ALA A 56 -8.64 -15.61 -31.70
CA ALA A 56 -8.13 -16.80 -30.99
C ALA A 56 -6.79 -16.52 -30.31
N LYS A 57 -5.88 -15.82 -31.02
CA LYS A 57 -4.52 -15.56 -30.57
C LYS A 57 -4.06 -14.20 -31.09
N ILE A 58 -3.28 -13.49 -30.28
CA ILE A 58 -2.54 -12.28 -30.67
C ILE A 58 -1.08 -12.55 -30.39
N HIS A 59 -0.22 -12.49 -31.41
CA HIS A 59 1.22 -12.64 -31.27
C HIS A 59 1.87 -11.26 -31.47
N ILE A 60 2.76 -10.88 -30.58
CA ILE A 60 3.52 -9.62 -30.63
C ILE A 60 5.00 -9.95 -30.63
N HIS A 61 5.72 -9.36 -31.56
CA HIS A 61 7.16 -9.55 -31.72
C HIS A 61 7.91 -8.23 -31.88
N ASN A 62 9.03 -8.13 -31.21
CA ASN A 62 10.05 -7.10 -31.40
C ASN A 62 11.43 -7.60 -30.94
N SER A 63 12.45 -6.74 -31.00
CA SER A 63 13.81 -7.08 -30.57
C SER A 63 13.98 -7.39 -29.07
N ILE A 64 12.97 -7.07 -28.24
CA ILE A 64 13.00 -7.26 -26.77
C ILE A 64 12.13 -8.44 -26.34
N SER A 65 10.99 -8.64 -27.03
CA SER A 65 9.95 -9.57 -26.59
C SER A 65 9.35 -10.32 -27.77
N ASP A 66 9.07 -11.59 -27.53
CA ASP A 66 8.33 -12.48 -28.42
C ASP A 66 7.32 -13.26 -27.58
N TYR A 67 6.07 -12.84 -27.59
CA TYR A 67 5.04 -13.45 -26.76
C TYR A 67 3.66 -13.47 -27.44
N SER A 68 2.81 -14.34 -26.95
CA SER A 68 1.46 -14.51 -27.47
C SER A 68 0.43 -14.38 -26.39
N PHE A 69 -0.67 -13.70 -26.69
CA PHE A 69 -1.89 -13.74 -25.90
C PHE A 69 -2.81 -14.83 -26.44
N VAL A 70 -3.22 -15.72 -25.58
CA VAL A 70 -4.14 -16.82 -25.88
C VAL A 70 -5.33 -16.74 -24.91
N ARG A 71 -6.41 -17.49 -25.20
CA ARG A 71 -7.53 -17.56 -24.28
C ARG A 71 -7.31 -18.64 -23.24
N ASP A 72 -7.54 -18.29 -21.99
CA ASP A 72 -7.63 -19.24 -20.90
C ASP A 72 -8.95 -20.03 -20.91
N LYS A 73 -9.17 -20.87 -19.90
CA LYS A 73 -10.41 -21.67 -19.75
C LYS A 73 -11.65 -20.82 -19.51
N SER A 74 -11.50 -19.60 -18.99
CA SER A 74 -12.57 -18.64 -18.75
C SER A 74 -12.92 -17.84 -20.01
N GLY A 75 -12.06 -17.88 -21.02
CA GLY A 75 -12.17 -17.12 -22.26
C GLY A 75 -11.52 -15.74 -22.19
N ASP A 76 -10.77 -15.46 -21.13
CA ASP A 76 -9.98 -14.24 -20.97
C ASP A 76 -8.62 -14.38 -21.66
N PHE A 77 -8.05 -13.25 -22.09
CA PHE A 77 -6.72 -13.27 -22.68
C PHE A 77 -5.65 -13.30 -21.58
N VAL A 78 -4.71 -14.23 -21.75
CA VAL A 78 -3.55 -14.43 -20.91
C VAL A 78 -2.32 -14.60 -21.78
N ILE A 79 -1.14 -14.38 -21.25
CA ILE A 79 0.10 -14.67 -21.98
C ILE A 79 0.35 -16.17 -21.94
N GLU A 80 0.62 -16.74 -23.12
CA GLU A 80 0.87 -18.17 -23.30
C GLU A 80 2.08 -18.63 -22.46
N GLY A 81 1.86 -19.59 -21.55
CA GLY A 81 2.87 -20.07 -20.61
C GLY A 81 3.00 -19.26 -19.31
N MET A 82 2.15 -18.27 -19.12
CA MET A 82 2.12 -17.41 -17.91
C MET A 82 0.69 -17.13 -17.46
N GLU A 83 -0.16 -18.13 -17.47
CA GLU A 83 -1.60 -18.01 -17.26
C GLU A 83 -1.98 -17.50 -15.86
N ASP A 84 -1.09 -17.69 -14.88
CA ASP A 84 -1.34 -17.33 -13.48
C ASP A 84 -0.94 -15.88 -13.12
N LEU A 85 -0.45 -15.08 -14.09
CA LEU A 85 -0.08 -13.69 -13.81
C LEU A 85 -1.31 -12.78 -13.66
N PRO A 86 -1.24 -11.73 -12.83
CA PRO A 86 -2.31 -10.76 -12.68
C PRO A 86 -2.29 -9.73 -13.81
N TYR A 87 -3.11 -9.92 -14.81
CA TYR A 87 -3.14 -9.04 -15.97
C TYR A 87 -3.98 -7.77 -15.77
N ASN A 88 -3.62 -6.71 -16.51
CA ASN A 88 -4.37 -5.47 -16.55
C ASN A 88 -5.43 -5.51 -17.65
N GLU A 89 -6.66 -5.85 -17.31
CA GLU A 89 -7.80 -5.95 -18.21
C GLU A 89 -7.99 -4.72 -19.11
N LYS A 90 -7.67 -3.53 -18.64
CA LYS A 90 -7.79 -2.29 -19.43
C LYS A 90 -6.87 -2.29 -20.64
N TYR A 91 -5.63 -2.74 -20.47
CA TYR A 91 -4.67 -2.80 -21.56
C TYR A 91 -5.05 -3.91 -22.56
N PHE A 92 -5.51 -5.05 -22.08
CA PHE A 92 -6.02 -6.11 -22.95
C PHE A 92 -7.22 -5.69 -23.78
N SER A 93 -8.19 -5.02 -23.20
CA SER A 93 -9.38 -4.54 -23.91
C SER A 93 -9.02 -3.52 -25.00
N ALA A 94 -8.07 -2.63 -24.72
CA ALA A 94 -7.57 -1.67 -25.71
C ALA A 94 -6.79 -2.37 -26.82
N LEU A 95 -5.87 -3.29 -26.47
CA LEU A 95 -5.11 -4.09 -27.42
C LEU A 95 -6.03 -4.84 -28.38
N VAL A 96 -6.96 -5.63 -27.86
CA VAL A 96 -7.92 -6.42 -28.66
C VAL A 96 -8.73 -5.53 -29.60
N SER A 97 -9.15 -4.36 -29.14
CA SER A 97 -9.92 -3.40 -29.95
C SER A 97 -9.12 -2.89 -31.15
N ILE A 98 -7.85 -2.51 -30.92
CA ILE A 98 -7.00 -1.93 -31.97
C ILE A 98 -6.55 -3.02 -32.97
N VAL A 99 -6.03 -4.14 -32.50
CA VAL A 99 -5.55 -5.21 -33.40
C VAL A 99 -6.69 -5.86 -34.17
N GLY A 100 -7.90 -5.92 -33.59
CA GLY A 100 -9.08 -6.47 -34.24
C GLY A 100 -9.73 -5.53 -35.26
N ASN A 101 -9.48 -4.24 -35.17
CA ASN A 101 -10.08 -3.22 -36.04
C ASN A 101 -9.10 -2.07 -36.31
N PRO A 102 -7.97 -2.31 -37.01
CA PRO A 102 -6.99 -1.29 -37.29
C PRO A 102 -7.55 -0.25 -38.27
N LEU A 103 -7.70 0.99 -37.76
CA LEU A 103 -8.22 2.12 -38.50
C LEU A 103 -7.09 3.09 -38.84
N ALA A 104 -6.62 3.08 -40.05
CA ALA A 104 -5.59 4.01 -40.50
C ALA A 104 -6.10 5.43 -40.66
N LEU A 105 -5.29 6.40 -40.27
CA LEU A 105 -5.57 7.82 -40.47
C LEU A 105 -5.46 8.18 -41.95
N VAL A 106 -4.48 7.59 -42.64
CA VAL A 106 -4.13 7.89 -44.03
C VAL A 106 -3.55 6.63 -44.68
N LYS A 107 -3.76 6.43 -45.96
CA LYS A 107 -3.00 5.53 -46.83
C LYS A 107 -1.96 6.39 -47.57
N VAL A 108 -0.68 6.07 -47.34
CA VAL A 108 0.45 6.84 -47.88
C VAL A 108 0.84 6.33 -49.27
N ASP A 109 0.97 4.99 -49.40
CA ASP A 109 1.28 4.35 -50.65
C ASP A 109 0.30 3.20 -50.95
N SER A 110 0.05 2.97 -52.24
CA SER A 110 -0.84 1.89 -52.70
C SER A 110 -0.08 0.63 -53.16
N ASP A 111 1.23 0.62 -52.93
CA ASP A 111 2.13 -0.51 -53.24
C ASP A 111 3.24 -0.63 -52.17
N ASP A 112 4.25 -1.45 -52.38
CA ASP A 112 5.37 -1.71 -51.47
C ASP A 112 6.64 -0.92 -51.80
N SER A 113 6.59 0.00 -52.74
CA SER A 113 7.76 0.77 -53.20
C SER A 113 8.39 1.65 -52.09
N GLY A 114 7.55 2.11 -51.14
CA GLY A 114 7.97 2.95 -50.00
C GLY A 114 8.40 2.16 -48.76
N TYR A 115 8.39 0.81 -48.76
CA TYR A 115 8.64 0.01 -47.55
C TYR A 115 10.01 0.28 -46.91
N GLU A 116 11.03 0.58 -47.70
CA GLU A 116 12.37 0.91 -47.20
C GLU A 116 12.38 2.31 -46.54
N GLU A 117 11.78 3.31 -47.20
CA GLU A 117 11.70 4.68 -46.72
C GLU A 117 10.93 4.80 -45.38
N TYR A 118 9.85 4.04 -45.25
CA TYR A 118 9.01 4.04 -44.04
C TYR A 118 9.47 3.05 -42.97
N GLY A 119 10.64 2.41 -43.14
CA GLY A 119 11.20 1.48 -42.17
C GLY A 119 10.44 0.20 -41.97
N ILE A 120 9.67 -0.23 -42.98
CA ILE A 120 8.83 -1.44 -42.91
C ILE A 120 9.62 -2.68 -43.41
N LYS A 121 10.46 -2.51 -44.44
CA LYS A 121 11.14 -3.62 -45.15
C LYS A 121 11.96 -4.52 -44.23
N ASP A 122 12.72 -3.92 -43.32
CA ASP A 122 13.63 -4.60 -42.39
C ASP A 122 13.15 -4.55 -40.92
N SER A 123 11.87 -4.17 -40.72
CA SER A 123 11.31 -4.11 -39.37
C SER A 123 11.04 -5.50 -38.80
N ASP A 124 11.52 -5.71 -37.59
CA ASP A 124 11.22 -6.88 -36.75
C ASP A 124 10.02 -6.63 -35.80
N VAL A 125 9.43 -5.44 -35.84
CA VAL A 125 8.29 -5.06 -34.99
C VAL A 125 7.00 -5.39 -35.74
N TYR A 126 6.24 -6.33 -35.20
CA TYR A 126 4.94 -6.72 -35.80
C TYR A 126 4.00 -7.31 -34.76
N TRP A 127 2.73 -7.35 -35.12
CA TRP A 127 1.76 -8.22 -34.47
C TRP A 127 1.00 -9.06 -35.49
N GLU A 128 0.55 -10.21 -35.04
CA GLU A 128 -0.30 -11.12 -35.80
C GLU A 128 -1.56 -11.44 -35.00
N VAL A 129 -2.70 -11.34 -35.66
CA VAL A 129 -3.98 -11.77 -35.08
C VAL A 129 -4.41 -13.03 -35.78
N THR A 130 -4.55 -14.13 -35.05
CA THR A 130 -5.16 -15.34 -35.54
C THR A 130 -6.64 -15.38 -35.16
N SER A 131 -7.49 -15.43 -36.16
CA SER A 131 -8.93 -15.56 -35.94
C SER A 131 -9.34 -17.00 -35.62
N THR A 132 -10.53 -17.16 -35.05
CA THR A 132 -11.07 -18.50 -34.68
C THR A 132 -11.26 -19.46 -35.87
N ASP A 133 -11.32 -18.93 -37.08
CA ASP A 133 -11.33 -19.71 -38.34
C ASP A 133 -9.92 -20.02 -38.91
N GLY A 134 -8.88 -19.59 -38.18
CA GLY A 134 -7.47 -19.89 -38.50
C GLY A 134 -6.82 -18.91 -39.51
N LYS A 135 -7.50 -17.84 -39.91
CA LYS A 135 -6.90 -16.81 -40.75
C LYS A 135 -5.97 -15.93 -39.94
N VAL A 136 -4.80 -15.59 -40.49
CA VAL A 136 -3.77 -14.76 -39.87
C VAL A 136 -3.75 -13.37 -40.53
N TYR A 137 -3.72 -12.35 -39.68
CA TYR A 137 -3.63 -10.94 -40.07
C TYR A 137 -2.37 -10.36 -39.45
N ARG A 138 -1.32 -10.15 -40.25
CA ARG A 138 -0.04 -9.60 -39.78
C ARG A 138 0.07 -8.14 -40.16
N MET A 139 0.44 -7.32 -39.18
CA MET A 139 0.78 -5.91 -39.33
C MET A 139 2.25 -5.69 -38.95
N THR A 140 3.06 -5.23 -39.90
CA THR A 140 4.44 -4.83 -39.65
C THR A 140 4.48 -3.33 -39.37
N VAL A 141 5.18 -2.92 -38.30
CA VAL A 141 5.28 -1.53 -37.83
C VAL A 141 6.63 -0.96 -38.24
N GLY A 142 6.61 0.15 -38.97
CA GLY A 142 7.79 0.90 -39.36
C GLY A 142 8.07 2.11 -38.47
N HIS A 143 8.64 3.14 -39.04
CA HIS A 143 9.00 4.37 -38.33
C HIS A 143 7.77 5.16 -37.86
N MET A 144 7.96 5.96 -36.82
CA MET A 144 7.01 6.99 -36.45
C MET A 144 6.97 8.08 -37.53
N THR A 145 5.80 8.67 -37.77
CA THR A 145 5.67 9.79 -38.71
C THR A 145 6.46 11.03 -38.26
N HIS A 146 6.94 11.84 -39.16
CA HIS A 146 7.70 13.05 -38.83
C HIS A 146 6.94 14.03 -37.91
N THR A 147 5.62 13.97 -37.92
CA THR A 147 4.77 14.81 -37.06
C THR A 147 4.52 14.22 -35.69
N GLY A 148 4.96 13.00 -35.40
CA GLY A 148 4.66 12.28 -34.16
C GLY A 148 3.19 11.83 -34.03
N GLY A 149 2.38 11.96 -35.11
CA GLY A 149 0.94 11.68 -35.05
C GLY A 149 0.56 10.20 -35.26
N GLY A 150 1.52 9.32 -35.51
CA GLY A 150 1.27 7.91 -35.78
C GLY A 150 2.48 7.16 -36.30
N TYR A 151 2.27 5.92 -36.70
CA TYR A 151 3.29 4.99 -37.18
C TYR A 151 2.96 4.50 -38.58
N TYR A 152 3.99 4.38 -39.44
CA TYR A 152 3.84 3.70 -40.73
C TYR A 152 3.66 2.21 -40.48
N VAL A 153 2.69 1.60 -41.16
CA VAL A 153 2.40 0.16 -41.04
C VAL A 153 2.09 -0.45 -42.39
N ALA A 154 2.41 -1.74 -42.55
CA ALA A 154 2.00 -2.54 -43.68
C ALA A 154 1.20 -3.76 -43.22
N TYR A 155 0.15 -4.10 -43.98
CA TYR A 155 -0.66 -5.29 -43.79
C TYR A 155 -0.22 -6.38 -44.76
N SER A 156 0.05 -7.58 -44.21
CA SER A 156 0.55 -8.71 -45.06
C SER A 156 -0.41 -9.15 -46.17
N GLY A 157 -1.69 -8.87 -46.06
CA GLY A 157 -2.70 -9.20 -47.06
C GLY A 157 -2.76 -8.23 -48.23
N ARG A 158 -1.97 -7.14 -48.25
CA ARG A 158 -2.02 -6.12 -49.29
C ARG A 158 -0.73 -5.30 -49.33
N ALA A 159 -0.22 -5.04 -50.52
CA ALA A 159 0.89 -4.14 -50.77
C ALA A 159 0.40 -2.68 -50.65
N ALA A 160 0.56 -2.07 -49.52
CA ALA A 160 0.22 -0.67 -49.24
C ALA A 160 0.86 -0.21 -47.92
N VAL A 161 1.07 1.10 -47.79
CA VAL A 161 1.56 1.71 -46.56
C VAL A 161 0.45 2.60 -45.95
N TYR A 162 0.22 2.41 -44.69
CA TYR A 162 -0.77 3.16 -43.91
C TYR A 162 -0.12 3.89 -42.73
N VAL A 163 -0.81 4.89 -42.17
CA VAL A 163 -0.47 5.50 -40.90
C VAL A 163 -1.54 5.13 -39.88
N LEU A 164 -1.16 4.43 -38.82
CA LEU A 164 -1.98 4.24 -37.63
C LEU A 164 -1.71 5.36 -36.61
N GLY A 165 -2.76 5.79 -35.89
CA GLY A 165 -2.67 6.87 -34.92
C GLY A 165 -1.81 6.55 -33.68
N GLY A 166 -1.45 7.58 -32.93
CA GLY A 166 -0.61 7.45 -31.74
C GLY A 166 -1.23 6.69 -30.58
N ASP A 167 -2.55 6.48 -30.58
CA ASP A 167 -3.23 5.62 -29.59
C ASP A 167 -2.80 4.14 -29.68
N ILE A 168 -2.24 3.71 -30.81
CA ILE A 168 -1.64 2.40 -30.96
C ILE A 168 -0.46 2.20 -29.99
N SER A 169 0.30 3.24 -29.68
CA SER A 169 1.44 3.15 -28.77
C SER A 169 1.02 2.73 -27.37
N MET A 170 -0.11 3.24 -26.89
CA MET A 170 -0.65 2.86 -25.57
C MET A 170 -1.22 1.44 -25.57
N ALA A 171 -1.96 1.03 -26.62
CA ALA A 171 -2.62 -0.26 -26.68
C ALA A 171 -1.65 -1.42 -26.92
N LEU A 172 -0.68 -1.25 -27.81
CA LEU A 172 0.35 -2.24 -28.11
C LEU A 172 1.60 -2.11 -27.25
N GLY A 173 1.66 -1.08 -26.37
CA GLY A 173 2.83 -0.81 -25.57
C GLY A 173 4.06 -0.45 -26.41
N ILE A 174 3.87 0.28 -27.49
CA ILE A 174 4.98 0.80 -28.30
C ILE A 174 5.64 1.96 -27.55
N GLU A 175 6.94 1.89 -27.38
CA GLU A 175 7.74 2.97 -26.79
C GLU A 175 8.40 3.85 -27.85
N GLU A 176 8.29 5.16 -27.67
CA GLU A 176 9.05 6.14 -28.44
C GLU A 176 10.42 6.36 -27.79
N LYS A 177 11.50 6.18 -28.55
CA LYS A 177 12.85 6.53 -28.08
C LYS A 177 13.25 7.91 -28.60
N GLY A 178 13.06 8.93 -27.76
CA GLY A 178 13.53 10.28 -28.02
C GLY A 178 12.79 11.02 -29.16
N THR A 179 13.44 12.05 -29.69
CA THR A 179 12.91 12.90 -30.79
C THR A 179 13.38 12.48 -32.17
N THR A 180 14.21 11.46 -32.28
CA THR A 180 14.67 10.90 -33.55
C THR A 180 13.72 9.79 -33.97
N LEU A 181 13.48 9.71 -35.25
CA LEU A 181 12.59 8.76 -35.95
C LEU A 181 13.02 7.28 -35.81
N ASP A 182 13.76 6.96 -34.76
CA ASP A 182 14.32 5.65 -34.53
C ASP A 182 13.31 4.76 -33.84
N LEU A 183 12.99 3.69 -34.55
CA LEU A 183 12.40 2.42 -34.12
C LEU A 183 11.45 2.49 -32.89
N THR A 184 10.20 2.42 -33.17
CA THR A 184 9.20 1.99 -32.19
C THR A 184 9.52 0.60 -31.69
N VAL A 185 9.68 0.48 -30.39
CA VAL A 185 9.90 -0.79 -29.71
C VAL A 185 8.63 -1.11 -28.94
N LEU A 186 8.11 -2.31 -29.11
CA LEU A 186 6.99 -2.78 -28.29
C LEU A 186 7.44 -2.88 -26.84
N LYS A 187 6.55 -2.52 -25.91
CA LYS A 187 6.83 -2.67 -24.49
C LYS A 187 6.97 -4.13 -24.10
N PRO A 188 7.76 -4.41 -23.08
CA PRO A 188 7.93 -5.77 -22.59
C PRO A 188 6.63 -6.30 -21.95
N ILE A 189 6.61 -7.59 -21.68
CA ILE A 189 5.48 -8.32 -21.08
C ILE A 189 5.00 -7.70 -19.77
N GLU A 190 5.92 -7.12 -18.99
CA GLU A 190 5.69 -6.45 -17.71
C GLU A 190 4.66 -5.30 -17.82
N PHE A 191 4.55 -4.69 -19.00
CA PHE A 191 3.55 -3.64 -19.25
C PHE A 191 2.10 -4.13 -19.08
N TYR A 192 1.85 -5.40 -19.39
CA TYR A 192 0.50 -5.98 -19.32
C TYR A 192 0.13 -6.58 -17.97
N VAL A 193 1.09 -6.66 -17.06
CA VAL A 193 0.91 -7.23 -15.71
C VAL A 193 0.61 -6.12 -14.71
N THR A 194 -0.32 -6.38 -13.81
CA THR A 194 -0.68 -5.42 -12.75
C THR A 194 0.37 -5.46 -11.62
N PRO A 195 0.90 -4.30 -11.17
CA PRO A 195 1.90 -4.25 -10.11
C PRO A 195 1.26 -4.40 -8.72
N VAL A 196 0.41 -5.40 -8.50
CA VAL A 196 -0.29 -5.66 -7.24
C VAL A 196 0.51 -6.66 -6.41
N LEU A 197 0.82 -6.30 -5.17
CA LEU A 197 1.45 -7.18 -4.18
C LEU A 197 0.42 -7.91 -3.32
N ILE A 198 -0.64 -7.21 -2.93
CA ILE A 198 -1.70 -7.74 -2.09
C ILE A 198 -3.05 -7.51 -2.74
N ALA A 199 -3.88 -8.56 -2.78
CA ALA A 199 -5.27 -8.49 -3.18
C ALA A 199 -6.14 -9.42 -2.32
N GLY A 200 -7.47 -9.23 -2.40
CA GLY A 200 -8.42 -10.07 -1.68
C GLY A 200 -8.67 -9.65 -0.23
N ILE A 201 -8.04 -8.57 0.25
CA ILE A 201 -8.34 -7.98 1.56
C ILE A 201 -9.45 -6.95 1.36
N ASP A 202 -10.53 -7.08 2.13
CA ASP A 202 -11.63 -6.12 2.13
C ASP A 202 -11.21 -4.84 2.87
N THR A 203 -11.37 -3.70 2.22
CA THR A 203 -11.04 -2.38 2.81
C THR A 203 -11.93 -2.01 4.00
N ASN A 204 -13.01 -2.76 4.25
CA ASN A 204 -13.88 -2.55 5.41
C ASN A 204 -13.52 -3.43 6.61
N ASP A 205 -12.67 -4.44 6.45
CA ASP A 205 -12.26 -5.35 7.53
C ASP A 205 -10.73 -5.58 7.61
N PHE A 206 -9.92 -4.74 6.96
CA PHE A 206 -8.45 -4.82 6.99
C PHE A 206 -7.88 -4.85 8.41
N TYR A 207 -8.58 -4.23 9.38
CA TYR A 207 -8.20 -4.23 10.80
C TYR A 207 -8.25 -5.61 11.46
N THR A 208 -8.75 -6.63 10.77
CA THR A 208 -8.72 -8.03 11.22
C THR A 208 -7.46 -8.78 10.79
N MET A 209 -6.50 -8.11 10.13
CA MET A 209 -5.17 -8.69 9.94
C MET A 209 -4.54 -8.97 11.29
N ASP A 210 -4.14 -10.22 11.50
CA ASP A 210 -3.60 -10.70 12.77
C ASP A 210 -2.15 -11.17 12.62
N GLN A 211 -1.42 -11.21 13.72
CA GLN A 211 -0.01 -11.60 13.78
C GLN A 211 0.85 -10.82 12.77
N PHE A 212 0.57 -9.52 12.63
CA PHE A 212 1.34 -8.66 11.75
C PHE A 212 2.77 -8.56 12.26
N THR A 213 3.71 -9.05 11.47
CA THR A 213 5.11 -9.18 11.83
C THR A 213 5.98 -8.50 10.78
N VAL A 214 6.96 -7.74 11.23
CA VAL A 214 7.98 -7.08 10.39
C VAL A 214 9.34 -7.66 10.78
N PHE A 215 10.14 -8.00 9.76
CA PHE A 215 11.52 -8.43 9.90
C PHE A 215 12.44 -7.43 9.22
N HIS A 216 13.62 -7.22 9.79
CA HIS A 216 14.76 -6.55 9.18
C HIS A 216 15.84 -7.61 8.94
N GLY A 217 16.08 -7.95 7.68
CA GLY A 217 16.83 -9.15 7.33
C GLY A 217 16.19 -10.40 7.96
N ASP A 218 17.02 -11.19 8.65
CA ASP A 218 16.57 -12.40 9.36
C ASP A 218 16.04 -12.12 10.77
N GLU A 219 16.14 -10.88 11.28
CA GLU A 219 15.75 -10.54 12.64
C GLU A 219 14.31 -10.01 12.71
N MET A 220 13.52 -10.56 13.64
CA MET A 220 12.18 -10.03 13.91
C MET A 220 12.30 -8.64 14.54
N PHE A 221 11.78 -7.62 13.87
CA PHE A 221 11.73 -6.26 14.39
C PHE A 221 10.52 -6.05 15.32
N LEU A 222 9.35 -6.43 14.88
CA LEU A 222 8.14 -6.42 15.71
C LEU A 222 7.17 -7.52 15.28
N SER A 223 6.32 -7.92 16.23
CA SER A 223 5.15 -8.77 15.96
C SER A 223 3.98 -8.32 16.81
N THR A 224 2.78 -8.38 16.26
CA THR A 224 1.54 -8.01 16.94
C THR A 224 0.58 -9.20 17.02
N LYS A 225 -0.47 -9.04 17.81
CA LYS A 225 -1.65 -9.90 17.77
C LYS A 225 -2.91 -9.12 18.11
N ILE A 226 -4.04 -9.62 17.64
CA ILE A 226 -5.36 -9.16 18.08
C ILE A 226 -5.62 -9.64 19.51
N VAL A 227 -6.06 -8.71 20.35
CA VAL A 227 -6.43 -8.99 21.75
C VAL A 227 -7.81 -9.64 21.79
N ASP A 228 -7.95 -10.74 22.53
CA ASP A 228 -9.26 -11.36 22.77
C ASP A 228 -10.26 -10.34 23.34
N LYS A 229 -11.49 -10.36 22.88
CA LYS A 229 -12.54 -9.39 23.28
C LYS A 229 -12.69 -9.23 24.79
N LYS A 230 -12.53 -10.32 25.54
CA LYS A 230 -12.59 -10.34 27.01
C LYS A 230 -11.42 -9.60 27.69
N ASP A 231 -10.27 -9.50 27.00
CA ASP A 231 -9.02 -8.93 27.51
C ASP A 231 -8.75 -7.53 26.95
N GLN A 232 -9.64 -7.00 26.06
CA GLN A 232 -9.50 -5.69 25.50
C GLN A 232 -9.55 -4.61 26.57
N VAL A 233 -8.69 -3.62 26.44
CA VAL A 233 -8.62 -2.46 27.33
C VAL A 233 -9.81 -1.52 27.12
N ASN A 234 -10.22 -1.37 25.87
CA ASN A 234 -11.42 -0.63 25.50
C ASN A 234 -12.51 -1.63 25.05
N PRO A 235 -13.52 -1.90 25.87
CA PRO A 235 -14.59 -2.85 25.54
C PRO A 235 -15.44 -2.41 24.33
N ASP A 236 -15.41 -1.13 23.99
CA ASP A 236 -16.14 -0.57 22.84
C ASP A 236 -15.30 -0.63 21.55
N ALA A 237 -14.01 -0.94 21.62
CA ALA A 237 -13.17 -1.11 20.44
C ALA A 237 -13.65 -2.34 19.63
N ILE A 238 -13.69 -2.20 18.30
CA ILE A 238 -14.01 -3.32 17.40
C ILE A 238 -12.89 -4.36 17.49
N VAL A 239 -11.65 -3.91 17.38
CA VAL A 239 -10.41 -4.69 17.49
C VAL A 239 -9.42 -3.88 18.30
N GLU A 240 -8.57 -4.55 19.04
CA GLU A 240 -7.44 -3.97 19.76
C GLU A 240 -6.21 -4.82 19.48
N ASN A 241 -5.09 -4.19 19.19
CA ASN A 241 -3.83 -4.85 18.90
C ASN A 241 -2.79 -4.59 20.00
N ILE A 242 -1.96 -5.58 20.25
CA ILE A 242 -0.83 -5.49 21.17
C ILE A 242 0.41 -6.09 20.50
N LEU A 243 1.58 -5.51 20.72
CA LEU A 243 2.82 -6.16 20.34
C LEU A 243 3.01 -7.43 21.18
N THR A 244 3.55 -8.45 20.54
CA THR A 244 4.01 -9.68 21.21
C THR A 244 5.55 -9.75 21.24
N TYR A 245 6.19 -8.96 20.38
CA TYR A 245 7.64 -8.81 20.33
C TYR A 245 7.98 -7.35 19.96
N PRO A 246 9.00 -6.72 20.54
CA PRO A 246 9.94 -7.27 21.54
C PRO A 246 9.37 -7.32 22.97
N ALA A 247 8.31 -6.59 23.24
CA ALA A 247 7.62 -6.57 24.54
C ALA A 247 6.13 -6.24 24.34
N PRO A 248 5.25 -6.53 25.34
CA PRO A 248 3.81 -6.36 25.17
C PRO A 248 3.34 -4.90 25.28
N TYR A 249 3.82 -4.06 24.37
CA TYR A 249 3.38 -2.68 24.25
C TYR A 249 2.04 -2.58 23.51
N GLN A 250 1.22 -1.62 23.91
CA GLN A 250 0.03 -1.24 23.14
C GLN A 250 0.44 -0.57 21.83
N THR A 251 -0.24 -0.87 20.74
CA THR A 251 -0.03 -0.19 19.45
C THR A 251 -0.43 1.28 19.53
N ASN A 252 0.22 2.12 18.74
CA ASN A 252 -0.30 3.43 18.41
C ASN A 252 -1.42 3.25 17.37
N ASP A 253 -2.64 3.08 17.81
CA ASP A 253 -3.77 2.68 16.97
C ASP A 253 -3.93 3.53 15.71
N ASN A 254 -3.74 4.85 15.80
CA ASN A 254 -3.88 5.72 14.64
C ASN A 254 -2.85 5.41 13.55
N ILE A 255 -1.59 5.20 13.94
CA ILE A 255 -0.50 4.87 13.03
C ILE A 255 -0.65 3.44 12.53
N TYR A 256 -0.90 2.51 13.44
CA TYR A 256 -0.99 1.10 13.14
C TYR A 256 -2.12 0.80 12.14
N TYR A 257 -3.30 1.36 12.32
CA TYR A 257 -4.41 1.18 11.37
C TYR A 257 -4.14 1.83 10.00
N GLN A 258 -3.42 2.94 9.94
CA GLN A 258 -3.00 3.53 8.67
C GLN A 258 -2.07 2.58 7.91
N ILE A 259 -1.11 1.97 8.61
CA ILE A 259 -0.19 0.98 8.02
C ILE A 259 -0.96 -0.25 7.53
N LEU A 260 -1.85 -0.82 8.35
CA LEU A 260 -2.66 -1.96 7.94
C LEU A 260 -3.51 -1.65 6.69
N GLN A 261 -4.13 -0.47 6.64
CA GLN A 261 -4.91 -0.03 5.48
C GLN A 261 -4.04 0.07 4.21
N GLN A 262 -2.83 0.59 4.35
CA GLN A 262 -1.88 0.71 3.24
C GLN A 262 -1.41 -0.66 2.76
N VAL A 263 -1.06 -1.56 3.67
CA VAL A 263 -0.65 -2.93 3.35
C VAL A 263 -1.79 -3.72 2.71
N ALA A 264 -3.05 -3.52 3.14
CA ALA A 264 -4.22 -4.20 2.58
C ALA A 264 -4.41 -3.98 1.06
N SER A 265 -3.87 -2.90 0.53
CA SER A 265 -3.96 -2.52 -0.89
C SER A 265 -2.58 -2.30 -1.53
N LEU A 266 -1.56 -2.94 -0.98
CA LEU A 266 -0.20 -2.70 -1.39
C LEU A 266 0.05 -3.13 -2.85
N GLY A 267 0.66 -2.24 -3.60
CA GLY A 267 1.12 -2.45 -4.95
C GLY A 267 2.27 -1.52 -5.30
N GLY A 268 2.90 -1.78 -6.43
CA GLY A 268 3.98 -0.94 -6.96
C GLY A 268 3.49 0.05 -8.01
N THR A 269 4.41 0.87 -8.50
CA THR A 269 4.18 1.80 -9.62
C THR A 269 4.32 1.10 -10.98
N SER A 270 5.14 0.05 -11.03
CA SER A 270 5.40 -0.74 -12.23
C SER A 270 5.83 -2.16 -11.88
N VAL A 271 5.72 -3.05 -12.86
CA VAL A 271 6.30 -4.38 -12.79
C VAL A 271 7.73 -4.32 -13.31
N ALA A 272 8.69 -4.69 -12.48
CA ALA A 272 10.10 -4.78 -12.86
C ALA A 272 10.44 -6.09 -13.57
N LYS A 273 9.74 -7.19 -13.19
CA LYS A 273 9.88 -8.50 -13.82
C LYS A 273 8.61 -9.32 -13.66
N ALA A 274 8.13 -9.89 -14.76
CA ALA A 274 7.04 -10.86 -14.78
C ALA A 274 7.60 -12.25 -15.09
N GLY A 275 7.08 -13.29 -14.43
CA GLY A 275 7.62 -14.65 -14.54
C GLY A 275 9.05 -14.77 -14.01
N ALA A 276 9.33 -14.11 -12.87
CA ALA A 276 10.65 -14.07 -12.27
C ALA A 276 11.15 -15.46 -11.86
N THR A 277 12.42 -15.73 -12.14
CA THR A 277 13.17 -16.92 -11.77
C THR A 277 13.99 -16.68 -10.50
N GLU A 278 14.62 -17.72 -9.93
CA GLU A 278 15.56 -17.59 -8.81
C GLU A 278 16.73 -16.65 -9.14
N GLU A 279 17.19 -16.61 -10.39
CA GLU A 279 18.25 -15.71 -10.84
C GLU A 279 17.75 -14.25 -10.88
N ASP A 280 16.49 -14.05 -11.30
CA ASP A 280 15.87 -12.73 -11.25
C ASP A 280 15.72 -12.24 -9.79
N PHE A 281 15.30 -13.09 -8.86
CA PHE A 281 15.21 -12.70 -7.45
C PHE A 281 16.56 -12.26 -6.88
N LYS A 282 17.65 -12.96 -7.21
CA LYS A 282 19.02 -12.52 -6.85
C LYS A 282 19.38 -11.18 -7.45
N LYS A 283 19.05 -10.98 -8.73
CA LYS A 283 19.30 -9.71 -9.42
C LYS A 283 18.59 -8.54 -8.76
N TYR A 284 17.40 -8.76 -8.22
CA TYR A 284 16.58 -7.74 -7.56
C TYR A 284 16.75 -7.70 -6.05
N GLY A 285 17.70 -8.46 -5.46
CA GLY A 285 17.98 -8.47 -4.02
C GLY A 285 16.83 -9.03 -3.17
N LEU A 286 16.07 -9.98 -3.71
CA LEU A 286 14.92 -10.59 -3.04
C LEU A 286 15.20 -12.00 -2.51
N ASP A 287 16.38 -12.54 -2.77
CA ASP A 287 16.88 -13.80 -2.19
C ASP A 287 17.54 -13.60 -0.81
N ASP A 288 17.98 -12.37 -0.50
CA ASP A 288 18.46 -11.91 0.80
C ASP A 288 17.82 -10.54 1.10
N PRO A 289 16.54 -10.51 1.46
CA PRO A 289 15.77 -9.28 1.54
C PRO A 289 16.11 -8.43 2.77
N GLU A 290 16.09 -7.10 2.61
CA GLU A 290 16.23 -6.16 3.73
C GLU A 290 15.03 -6.19 4.66
N TYR A 291 13.80 -6.34 4.09
CA TYR A 291 12.59 -6.38 4.90
C TYR A 291 11.66 -7.52 4.48
N MET A 292 10.93 -8.05 5.46
CA MET A 292 9.82 -8.95 5.22
C MET A 292 8.63 -8.56 6.11
N ILE A 293 7.43 -8.56 5.52
CA ILE A 293 6.16 -8.36 6.23
C ILE A 293 5.37 -9.66 6.13
N ALA A 294 4.89 -10.17 7.25
CA ALA A 294 4.02 -11.34 7.29
C ALA A 294 2.80 -11.09 8.16
N PHE A 295 1.63 -11.56 7.77
CA PHE A 295 0.40 -11.45 8.55
C PHE A 295 -0.63 -12.49 8.11
N TYR A 296 -1.60 -12.75 8.98
CA TYR A 296 -2.77 -13.57 8.64
C TYR A 296 -3.99 -12.70 8.35
N TYR A 297 -4.75 -13.07 7.32
CA TYR A 297 -6.06 -12.52 7.04
C TYR A 297 -6.99 -13.66 6.62
N LYS A 298 -8.10 -13.88 7.37
CA LYS A 298 -9.04 -15.00 7.15
C LYS A 298 -8.32 -16.36 7.01
N ASP A 299 -7.43 -16.65 7.94
CA ASP A 299 -6.61 -17.88 8.02
C ASP A 299 -5.59 -18.07 6.86
N LEU A 300 -5.45 -17.12 5.96
CA LEU A 300 -4.44 -17.13 4.91
C LEU A 300 -3.22 -16.33 5.35
N LEU A 301 -2.04 -16.91 5.19
CA LEU A 301 -0.77 -16.22 5.40
C LEU A 301 -0.39 -15.41 4.17
N TYR A 302 -0.19 -14.13 4.34
CA TYR A 302 0.39 -13.22 3.37
C TYR A 302 1.82 -12.90 3.76
N THR A 303 2.72 -12.92 2.79
CA THR A 303 4.12 -12.50 2.99
C THR A 303 4.51 -11.56 1.86
N ILE A 304 5.17 -10.46 2.21
CA ILE A 304 5.74 -9.49 1.29
C ILE A 304 7.23 -9.44 1.57
N ILE A 305 8.03 -9.60 0.54
CA ILE A 305 9.49 -9.59 0.58
C ILE A 305 9.94 -8.33 -0.13
N VAL A 306 10.86 -7.56 0.48
CA VAL A 306 11.29 -6.23 0.03
C VAL A 306 12.81 -6.17 0.03
N SER A 307 13.40 -5.72 -1.09
CA SER A 307 14.84 -5.55 -1.26
C SER A 307 15.41 -4.40 -0.42
N GLU A 308 16.72 -4.21 -0.44
CA GLU A 308 17.34 -2.93 -0.10
C GLU A 308 16.78 -1.78 -0.94
N LYS A 309 16.84 -0.56 -0.40
CA LYS A 309 16.45 0.66 -1.10
C LYS A 309 17.40 0.94 -2.25
N ASN A 310 16.85 1.15 -3.44
CA ASN A 310 17.58 1.56 -4.63
C ASN A 310 18.06 3.03 -4.52
N GLU A 311 19.04 3.40 -5.34
CA GLU A 311 19.58 4.78 -5.40
C GLU A 311 18.53 5.83 -5.77
N ASP A 312 17.46 5.44 -6.45
CA ASP A 312 16.35 6.33 -6.87
C ASP A 312 15.22 6.45 -5.84
N GLY A 313 15.38 5.87 -4.64
CA GLY A 313 14.40 5.89 -3.57
C GLY A 313 13.24 4.91 -3.77
N THR A 314 13.44 3.85 -4.55
CA THR A 314 12.47 2.78 -4.71
C THR A 314 12.96 1.48 -4.09
N TYR A 315 12.03 0.52 -3.91
CA TYR A 315 12.34 -0.86 -3.55
C TYR A 315 11.86 -1.80 -4.64
N TYR A 316 12.47 -2.96 -4.74
CA TYR A 316 11.86 -4.10 -5.38
C TYR A 316 11.11 -4.94 -4.36
N ALA A 317 9.96 -5.46 -4.74
CA ALA A 317 9.17 -6.29 -3.85
C ALA A 317 8.45 -7.42 -4.61
N THR A 318 8.20 -8.50 -3.88
CA THR A 318 7.34 -9.62 -4.32
C THR A 318 6.47 -10.08 -3.16
N SER A 319 5.49 -10.94 -3.41
CA SER A 319 4.61 -11.46 -2.36
C SER A 319 4.14 -12.88 -2.63
N THR A 320 3.60 -13.52 -1.60
CA THR A 320 2.96 -14.84 -1.73
C THR A 320 1.70 -14.81 -2.60
N PHE A 321 1.09 -13.64 -2.81
CA PHE A 321 -0.05 -13.48 -3.72
C PHE A 321 0.38 -13.56 -5.20
N ASN A 322 1.52 -12.99 -5.56
CA ASN A 322 2.10 -13.00 -6.90
C ASN A 322 3.58 -13.41 -6.85
N PRO A 323 3.88 -14.68 -6.55
CA PRO A 323 5.24 -15.11 -6.21
C PRO A 323 6.24 -15.08 -7.36
N THR A 324 5.79 -14.82 -8.59
CA THR A 324 6.65 -14.71 -9.78
C THR A 324 6.67 -13.31 -10.37
N VAL A 325 6.15 -12.31 -9.65
CA VAL A 325 6.14 -10.93 -10.09
C VAL A 325 7.01 -10.09 -9.16
N VAL A 326 7.97 -9.37 -9.72
CA VAL A 326 8.74 -8.34 -9.03
C VAL A 326 8.18 -6.99 -9.41
N VAL A 327 7.84 -6.19 -8.42
CA VAL A 327 7.32 -4.83 -8.62
C VAL A 327 8.26 -3.78 -8.06
N THR A 328 8.21 -2.57 -8.62
CA THR A 328 8.92 -1.40 -8.10
C THR A 328 7.97 -0.62 -7.19
N VAL A 329 8.36 -0.41 -5.94
CA VAL A 329 7.57 0.28 -4.90
C VAL A 329 8.31 1.54 -4.46
N PRO A 330 7.69 2.72 -4.46
CA PRO A 330 8.28 3.94 -3.93
C PRO A 330 8.49 3.88 -2.41
N GLU A 331 9.53 4.55 -1.88
CA GLU A 331 9.81 4.61 -0.44
C GLU A 331 8.63 5.16 0.37
N ASP A 332 7.95 6.18 -0.13
CA ASP A 332 6.77 6.76 0.53
C ASP A 332 5.65 5.74 0.79
N THR A 333 5.63 4.64 0.04
CA THR A 333 4.65 3.56 0.21
C THR A 333 5.05 2.59 1.32
N LEU A 334 6.33 2.46 1.60
CA LEU A 334 6.89 1.54 2.59
C LEU A 334 7.64 2.29 3.72
N TYR A 335 7.37 3.59 3.89
CA TYR A 335 8.05 4.47 4.85
C TYR A 335 8.14 3.88 6.26
N PHE A 336 7.12 3.13 6.67
CA PHE A 336 7.03 2.54 8.00
C PHE A 336 8.07 1.44 8.28
N LEU A 337 8.73 0.90 7.25
CA LEU A 337 9.79 -0.11 7.42
C LEU A 337 11.08 0.49 7.99
N GLU A 338 11.31 1.79 7.78
CA GLU A 338 12.49 2.51 8.29
C GLU A 338 12.23 3.19 9.65
N GLU A 339 10.99 3.15 10.14
CA GLU A 339 10.61 3.81 11.39
C GLU A 339 11.03 2.98 12.61
N GLU A 340 11.47 3.67 13.66
CA GLU A 340 11.83 3.06 14.95
C GLU A 340 10.60 2.46 15.65
N LEU A 341 10.81 1.51 16.55
CA LEU A 341 9.73 0.84 17.27
C LEU A 341 8.80 1.81 18.03
N LEU A 342 9.35 2.93 18.52
CA LEU A 342 8.57 3.96 19.22
C LEU A 342 7.48 4.59 18.36
N TYR A 343 7.62 4.59 17.04
CA TYR A 343 6.60 5.03 16.10
C TYR A 343 5.35 4.13 16.11
N TRP A 344 5.55 2.83 16.30
CA TRP A 344 4.50 1.80 16.22
C TRP A 344 3.69 1.64 17.50
N ILE A 345 4.23 2.07 18.62
CA ILE A 345 3.66 1.85 19.94
C ILE A 345 3.05 3.11 20.54
N SER A 346 2.09 2.90 21.44
CA SER A 346 1.54 4.01 22.22
C SER A 346 2.60 4.57 23.18
N PRO A 347 2.84 5.88 23.19
CA PRO A 347 3.72 6.47 24.18
C PRO A 347 3.18 6.32 25.61
N ASN A 348 1.90 6.02 25.75
CA ASN A 348 1.22 5.79 27.03
C ASN A 348 0.85 4.30 27.18
N PRO A 349 1.81 3.42 27.54
CA PRO A 349 1.59 1.97 27.53
C PRO A 349 0.65 1.47 28.63
N PHE A 350 0.01 2.38 29.38
CA PHE A 350 -0.85 2.10 30.53
C PHE A 350 -2.30 2.51 30.32
N SER A 351 -2.74 2.70 29.10
CA SER A 351 -4.06 3.29 28.78
C SER A 351 -5.24 2.35 29.04
N TYR A 352 -5.23 1.58 30.13
CA TYR A 352 -6.36 0.73 30.50
C TYR A 352 -7.56 1.53 30.98
N ASN A 353 -8.74 1.24 30.45
CA ASN A 353 -9.97 1.85 30.96
C ASN A 353 -10.23 1.34 32.38
N ILE A 354 -10.38 2.26 33.34
CA ILE A 354 -10.58 1.92 34.75
C ILE A 354 -11.79 0.99 34.96
N THR A 355 -12.79 1.03 34.08
CA THR A 355 -13.99 0.19 34.17
C THR A 355 -13.71 -1.29 33.89
N GLY A 356 -12.61 -1.62 33.23
CA GLY A 356 -12.15 -2.99 32.95
C GLY A 356 -11.15 -3.52 34.00
N ILE A 357 -10.90 -2.79 35.09
CA ILE A 357 -9.92 -3.14 36.10
C ILE A 357 -10.64 -3.50 37.41
N ASP A 358 -10.36 -4.70 37.94
CA ASP A 358 -10.90 -5.16 39.23
C ASP A 358 -9.96 -4.86 40.39
N LYS A 359 -8.64 -4.83 40.13
CA LYS A 359 -7.64 -4.55 41.17
C LYS A 359 -6.44 -3.80 40.62
N ILE A 360 -5.93 -2.86 41.39
CA ILE A 360 -4.65 -2.20 41.22
C ILE A 360 -3.80 -2.46 42.44
N SER A 361 -2.57 -2.97 42.22
CA SER A 361 -1.54 -3.08 43.27
C SER A 361 -0.41 -2.12 42.98
N VAL A 362 -0.01 -1.36 43.97
CA VAL A 362 1.08 -0.36 43.90
C VAL A 362 2.07 -0.63 44.98
N SER A 363 3.31 -0.93 44.67
CA SER A 363 4.35 -1.17 45.67
C SER A 363 5.68 -0.49 45.29
N GLY A 364 6.30 0.10 46.28
CA GLY A 364 7.62 0.74 46.22
C GLY A 364 8.32 0.58 47.53
N LYS A 365 9.46 1.27 47.72
CA LYS A 365 10.35 1.05 48.87
C LYS A 365 9.65 1.19 50.24
N ASN A 366 8.72 2.15 50.42
CA ASN A 366 8.08 2.44 51.69
C ASN A 366 6.54 2.50 51.59
N ALA A 367 5.97 1.97 50.53
CA ALA A 367 4.54 2.02 50.25
C ALA A 367 4.13 0.71 49.52
N ALA A 368 3.08 0.09 50.00
CA ALA A 368 2.52 -1.09 49.36
C ALA A 368 1.01 -1.15 49.59
N TYR A 369 0.23 -1.04 48.56
CA TYR A 369 -1.22 -0.94 48.61
C TYR A 369 -1.89 -1.83 47.58
N ASP A 370 -3.00 -2.45 47.95
CA ASP A 370 -3.98 -3.04 47.09
C ASP A 370 -5.25 -2.19 47.06
N PHE A 371 -5.76 -1.94 45.86
CA PHE A 371 -7.03 -1.25 45.63
C PHE A 371 -7.95 -2.15 44.83
N TYR A 372 -9.05 -2.61 45.41
CA TYR A 372 -10.07 -3.44 44.79
C TYR A 372 -11.21 -2.55 44.29
N LEU A 373 -11.50 -2.59 43.01
CA LEU A 373 -12.44 -1.70 42.35
C LEU A 373 -13.79 -2.39 42.19
N ARG A 374 -14.82 -1.82 42.79
CA ARG A 374 -16.19 -2.29 42.65
C ARG A 374 -16.98 -1.32 41.80
N HIS A 375 -17.26 -1.72 40.58
CA HIS A 375 -18.04 -0.96 39.61
C HIS A 375 -19.54 -1.20 39.82
N GLY A 376 -20.36 -0.18 39.68
CA GLY A 376 -21.80 -0.24 39.84
C GLY A 376 -22.52 0.82 39.01
N ILE A 377 -23.85 0.84 39.10
CA ILE A 377 -24.71 1.84 38.49
C ILE A 377 -25.66 2.31 39.57
N ASP A 378 -25.78 3.63 39.76
CA ASP A 378 -26.69 4.22 40.70
C ASP A 378 -28.16 4.23 40.21
N GLU A 379 -29.08 4.71 41.07
CA GLU A 379 -30.51 4.80 40.73
C GLU A 379 -30.79 5.74 39.53
N ASN A 380 -29.85 6.65 39.24
CA ASN A 380 -29.93 7.58 38.10
C ASN A 380 -29.23 7.05 36.84
N LYS A 381 -28.86 5.77 36.82
CA LYS A 381 -28.11 5.11 35.72
C LYS A 381 -26.70 5.69 35.49
N LYS A 382 -26.09 6.31 36.49
CA LYS A 382 -24.71 6.78 36.42
C LYS A 382 -23.76 5.70 36.94
N ALA A 383 -22.64 5.53 36.24
CA ALA A 383 -21.58 4.61 36.65
C ALA A 383 -20.98 5.09 38.02
N THR A 384 -20.92 4.18 38.97
CA THR A 384 -20.33 4.39 40.28
C THR A 384 -19.09 3.54 40.46
N LEU A 385 -18.19 3.98 41.31
CA LEU A 385 -16.98 3.28 41.69
C LEU A 385 -16.83 3.36 43.20
N VAL A 386 -16.66 2.24 43.86
CA VAL A 386 -16.25 2.10 45.25
C VAL A 386 -14.92 1.37 45.28
N VAL A 387 -13.99 1.85 46.09
CA VAL A 387 -12.64 1.29 46.15
C VAL A 387 -12.39 0.78 47.59
N ASP A 388 -12.15 -0.53 47.72
CA ASP A 388 -11.67 -1.09 48.98
C ASP A 388 -10.14 -1.12 48.93
N ALA A 389 -9.49 -0.48 49.87
CA ALA A 389 -8.05 -0.30 49.91
C ALA A 389 -7.44 -1.04 51.10
N GLN A 390 -6.29 -1.67 50.88
CA GLN A 390 -5.49 -2.34 51.88
C GLN A 390 -4.05 -1.87 51.83
N ASN A 391 -3.50 -1.53 53.01
CA ASN A 391 -2.08 -1.28 53.15
C ASN A 391 -1.38 -2.58 53.47
N LEU A 392 -0.56 -3.08 52.59
CA LEU A 392 0.10 -4.37 52.72
C LEU A 392 1.25 -4.37 53.75
N LEU A 393 1.75 -3.18 54.16
CA LEU A 393 2.79 -3.08 55.15
C LEU A 393 2.23 -3.12 56.60
N THR A 394 1.03 -2.59 56.81
CA THR A 394 0.40 -2.51 58.12
C THR A 394 -0.75 -3.53 58.30
N GLY A 395 -1.28 -4.10 57.23
CA GLY A 395 -2.48 -4.94 57.24
C GLY A 395 -3.81 -4.20 57.37
N GLU A 396 -3.78 -2.86 57.49
CA GLU A 396 -4.97 -2.05 57.64
C GLU A 396 -5.77 -2.00 56.32
N SER A 397 -7.11 -2.03 56.47
CA SER A 397 -8.03 -1.94 55.30
C SER A 397 -9.09 -0.86 55.55
N LYS A 398 -9.54 -0.23 54.48
CA LYS A 398 -10.64 0.74 54.52
C LYS A 398 -11.36 0.81 53.15
N THR A 399 -12.60 1.31 53.18
CA THR A 399 -13.39 1.52 51.97
C THR A 399 -13.40 3.02 51.62
N ILE A 400 -13.16 3.33 50.34
CA ILE A 400 -13.25 4.67 49.77
C ILE A 400 -14.55 4.73 48.97
N ALA A 401 -15.59 5.31 49.56
CA ALA A 401 -16.93 5.42 48.98
C ALA A 401 -17.40 6.88 48.83
N ASP A 402 -16.68 7.81 49.47
CA ASP A 402 -16.91 9.24 49.32
C ASP A 402 -16.57 9.72 47.91
N ALA A 403 -17.47 10.49 47.30
CA ALA A 403 -17.34 10.94 45.91
C ALA A 403 -16.05 11.73 45.67
N ASP A 404 -15.63 12.59 46.60
CA ASP A 404 -14.41 13.40 46.46
C ASP A 404 -13.17 12.50 46.56
N LYS A 405 -13.18 11.52 47.48
CA LYS A 405 -12.06 10.57 47.63
C LYS A 405 -11.95 9.58 46.49
N VAL A 406 -13.05 9.17 45.91
CA VAL A 406 -13.07 8.38 44.67
C VAL A 406 -12.53 9.22 43.50
N TRP A 407 -12.79 10.52 43.50
CA TRP A 407 -12.20 11.43 42.54
C TRP A 407 -10.66 11.54 42.70
N ASP A 408 -10.16 11.62 43.92
CA ASP A 408 -8.72 11.60 44.20
C ASP A 408 -8.08 10.29 43.72
N PHE A 409 -8.74 9.13 43.91
CA PHE A 409 -8.30 7.85 43.36
C PHE A 409 -8.26 7.88 41.84
N ARG A 410 -9.29 8.39 41.15
CA ARG A 410 -9.31 8.56 39.72
C ARG A 410 -8.20 9.51 39.22
N SER A 411 -7.89 10.53 40.01
CA SER A 411 -6.81 11.49 39.73
C SER A 411 -5.43 10.81 39.81
N SER A 412 -5.20 9.95 40.83
CA SER A 412 -3.95 9.19 40.91
C SER A 412 -3.82 8.18 39.76
N TYR A 413 -4.93 7.60 39.32
CA TYR A 413 -4.93 6.74 38.16
C TYR A 413 -4.61 7.49 36.86
N ARG A 414 -5.09 8.74 36.73
CA ARG A 414 -4.71 9.60 35.58
C ARG A 414 -3.21 9.86 35.53
N THR A 415 -2.53 10.01 36.69
CA THR A 415 -1.06 10.13 36.73
C THR A 415 -0.41 8.95 36.02
N VAL A 416 -0.94 7.72 36.20
CA VAL A 416 -0.45 6.53 35.47
C VAL A 416 -0.72 6.65 34.00
N LEU A 417 -1.95 7.01 33.59
CA LEU A 417 -2.35 7.15 32.18
C LEU A 417 -1.54 8.20 31.42
N TYR A 418 -1.09 9.28 32.10
CA TYR A 418 -0.27 10.33 31.49
C TYR A 418 1.23 10.09 31.61
N THR A 419 1.64 8.97 32.21
CA THR A 419 3.04 8.59 32.22
C THR A 419 3.43 8.03 30.86
N GLN A 420 4.37 8.69 30.22
CA GLN A 420 4.85 8.34 28.88
C GLN A 420 6.20 7.63 28.95
N ILE A 421 6.40 6.71 28.06
CA ILE A 421 7.74 6.24 27.69
C ILE A 421 8.40 7.31 26.83
N GLU A 422 9.71 7.45 26.95
CA GLU A 422 10.45 8.54 26.29
C GLU A 422 11.26 8.00 25.11
N ASP A 423 12.28 7.19 25.40
CA ASP A 423 13.22 6.69 24.41
C ASP A 423 13.84 5.37 24.91
N GLU A 424 14.58 4.69 24.07
CA GLU A 424 15.28 3.46 24.43
C GLU A 424 16.34 3.71 25.52
N VAL A 425 16.53 2.71 26.38
CA VAL A 425 17.64 2.75 27.34
C VAL A 425 18.97 2.55 26.61
N THR A 426 19.96 3.32 27.01
CA THR A 426 21.36 3.16 26.51
C THR A 426 22.10 2.03 27.23
N LEU A 427 21.41 0.93 27.52
CA LEU A 427 21.93 -0.25 28.22
C LEU A 427 22.01 -1.43 27.26
N THR A 428 23.04 -2.24 27.39
CA THR A 428 23.10 -3.52 26.68
C THR A 428 22.12 -4.53 27.33
N GLU A 429 21.77 -5.58 26.63
CA GLU A 429 20.92 -6.66 27.16
C GLU A 429 21.49 -7.25 28.47
N GLU A 430 22.82 -7.42 28.57
CA GLU A 430 23.48 -7.91 29.78
C GLU A 430 23.29 -6.93 30.95
N GLN A 431 23.46 -5.63 30.70
CA GLN A 431 23.20 -4.58 31.70
C GLN A 431 21.74 -4.50 32.12
N VAL A 432 20.81 -4.73 31.20
CA VAL A 432 19.37 -4.82 31.53
C VAL A 432 19.09 -6.02 32.43
N LYS A 433 19.68 -7.18 32.12
CA LYS A 433 19.58 -8.39 32.97
C LYS A 433 20.14 -8.18 34.37
N GLU A 434 21.32 -7.56 34.47
CA GLU A 434 21.92 -7.21 35.78
C GLU A 434 21.04 -6.21 36.55
N LEU A 435 20.53 -5.18 35.89
CA LEU A 435 19.66 -4.17 36.48
C LEU A 435 18.38 -4.79 37.03
N THR A 436 17.72 -5.64 36.26
CA THR A 436 16.45 -6.25 36.64
C THR A 436 16.59 -7.40 37.65
N ALA A 437 17.80 -7.88 37.88
CA ALA A 437 18.11 -8.81 38.96
C ALA A 437 18.38 -8.14 40.31
N ASP A 438 18.68 -6.83 40.34
CA ASP A 438 18.96 -6.05 41.56
C ASP A 438 17.69 -5.38 42.09
N GLU A 439 16.98 -6.05 43.01
CA GLU A 439 15.79 -5.51 43.66
C GLU A 439 15.99 -4.15 44.35
N SER A 440 17.23 -3.77 44.70
CA SER A 440 17.53 -2.46 45.26
C SER A 440 17.31 -1.30 44.27
N LYS A 441 17.29 -1.60 42.99
CA LYS A 441 17.02 -0.67 41.88
C LYS A 441 15.54 -0.57 41.53
N LEU A 442 14.71 -1.48 42.04
CA LEU A 442 13.27 -1.45 41.81
C LEU A 442 12.64 -0.26 42.57
N VAL A 443 12.11 0.70 41.84
CA VAL A 443 11.45 1.90 42.37
C VAL A 443 9.96 1.67 42.59
N LEU A 444 9.30 1.06 41.61
CA LEU A 444 7.87 0.85 41.58
C LEU A 444 7.53 -0.47 40.90
N THR A 445 6.64 -1.25 41.52
CA THR A 445 5.85 -2.27 40.84
C THR A 445 4.40 -1.77 40.80
N PHE A 446 3.82 -1.78 39.63
CA PHE A 446 2.43 -1.45 39.39
C PHE A 446 1.75 -2.62 38.69
N GLU A 447 0.73 -3.21 39.31
CA GLU A 447 0.05 -4.38 38.76
C GLU A 447 -1.43 -4.10 38.53
N TYR A 448 -1.93 -4.45 37.38
CA TYR A 448 -3.35 -4.52 37.06
C TYR A 448 -3.84 -5.96 37.17
N THR A 449 -5.05 -6.15 37.72
CA THR A 449 -5.86 -7.33 37.48
C THR A 449 -7.11 -6.89 36.74
N LEU A 450 -7.23 -7.31 35.51
CA LEU A 450 -8.38 -7.00 34.64
C LEU A 450 -9.60 -7.83 35.05
N SER A 451 -10.79 -7.40 34.65
CA SER A 451 -12.04 -8.13 34.92
C SER A 451 -12.09 -9.51 34.25
N SER A 452 -11.25 -9.74 33.23
CA SER A 452 -11.00 -11.07 32.64
C SER A 452 -10.21 -12.02 33.56
N GLY A 453 -9.58 -11.48 34.62
CA GLY A 453 -8.60 -12.17 35.45
C GLY A 453 -7.16 -12.10 34.95
N THR A 454 -6.95 -11.48 33.78
CA THR A 454 -5.60 -11.27 33.23
C THR A 454 -4.84 -10.27 34.09
N LYS A 455 -3.57 -10.56 34.34
CA LYS A 455 -2.66 -9.67 35.07
C LYS A 455 -1.67 -9.01 34.13
N ARG A 456 -1.31 -7.76 34.44
CA ARG A 456 -0.23 -7.03 33.81
C ARG A 456 0.65 -6.42 34.88
N THR A 457 1.93 -6.67 34.80
CA THR A 457 2.90 -6.19 35.80
C THR A 457 3.88 -5.23 35.14
N LEU A 458 3.91 -4.01 35.66
CA LEU A 458 4.81 -2.93 35.25
C LEU A 458 5.84 -2.76 36.36
N LYS A 459 7.13 -2.87 36.02
CA LYS A 459 8.22 -2.64 36.96
C LYS A 459 9.13 -1.53 36.45
N PHE A 460 9.54 -0.64 37.35
CA PHE A 460 10.37 0.51 37.05
C PHE A 460 11.70 0.40 37.79
N TRP A 461 12.76 0.22 37.04
CA TRP A 461 14.09 -0.06 37.56
C TRP A 461 15.01 1.17 37.38
N GLN A 462 15.46 1.78 38.46
CA GLN A 462 16.32 2.97 38.40
C GLN A 462 17.72 2.59 37.91
N TYR A 463 18.13 3.10 36.75
CA TYR A 463 19.47 2.90 36.20
C TYR A 463 20.30 4.19 36.12
N SER A 464 19.65 5.34 36.31
CA SER A 464 20.35 6.63 36.40
C SER A 464 19.71 7.55 37.42
N THR A 465 20.25 8.75 37.61
CA THR A 465 19.71 9.74 38.57
C THR A 465 18.30 10.24 38.20
N ARG A 466 17.88 10.11 36.94
CA ARG A 466 16.61 10.66 36.43
C ARG A 466 15.75 9.67 35.68
N ARG A 467 16.24 8.46 35.39
CA ARG A 467 15.57 7.53 34.50
C ARG A 467 15.37 6.16 35.14
N THR A 468 14.22 5.59 34.85
CA THR A 468 13.88 4.20 35.20
C THR A 468 13.59 3.41 33.91
N LEU A 469 14.19 2.24 33.77
CA LEU A 469 13.78 1.27 32.78
C LEU A 469 12.36 0.78 33.14
N LEU A 470 11.45 0.80 32.17
CA LEU A 470 10.15 0.15 32.29
C LEU A 470 10.22 -1.25 31.73
N THR A 471 9.77 -2.23 32.51
CA THR A 471 9.46 -3.57 32.01
C THR A 471 7.96 -3.86 32.17
N ILE A 472 7.37 -4.47 31.16
CA ILE A 472 5.97 -4.94 31.13
C ILE A 472 6.00 -6.46 31.05
N ASP A 473 5.45 -7.12 32.07
CA ASP A 473 5.49 -8.58 32.21
C ASP A 473 6.92 -9.17 32.14
N GLY A 474 7.91 -8.38 32.48
CA GLY A 474 9.33 -8.77 32.52
C GLY A 474 10.18 -8.27 31.36
N GLU A 475 9.56 -7.84 30.26
CA GLU A 475 10.25 -7.38 29.05
C GLU A 475 10.15 -5.86 28.87
N GLY A 476 11.17 -5.20 28.32
CA GLY A 476 11.14 -3.77 28.03
C GLY A 476 12.49 -3.17 27.71
N GLN A 477 12.47 -2.08 26.93
CA GLN A 477 13.67 -1.40 26.42
C GLN A 477 13.58 0.14 26.53
N TYR A 478 12.45 0.66 27.00
CA TYR A 478 12.23 2.11 27.09
C TYR A 478 12.33 2.61 28.52
N TYR A 479 12.64 3.88 28.66
CA TYR A 479 12.68 4.50 29.98
C TYR A 479 11.51 5.45 30.23
N VAL A 480 11.23 5.63 31.50
CA VAL A 480 10.33 6.66 32.07
C VAL A 480 11.14 7.52 33.01
N TYR A 481 10.86 8.81 33.08
CA TYR A 481 11.52 9.68 34.06
C TYR A 481 11.17 9.28 35.50
N LEU A 482 12.20 9.29 36.37
CA LEU A 482 12.08 8.90 37.78
C LEU A 482 11.07 9.73 38.57
N ASP A 483 10.93 11.01 38.24
CA ASP A 483 9.97 11.89 38.89
C ASP A 483 8.51 11.49 38.58
N ARG A 484 8.23 11.05 37.35
CA ARG A 484 6.93 10.49 36.96
C ARG A 484 6.63 9.21 37.71
N THR A 485 7.60 8.29 37.76
CA THR A 485 7.48 7.04 38.53
C THR A 485 7.25 7.29 40.00
N SER A 486 7.98 8.26 40.61
CA SER A 486 7.86 8.64 42.00
C SER A 486 6.52 9.32 42.30
N LYS A 487 5.98 10.09 41.32
CA LYS A 487 4.68 10.73 41.46
C LYS A 487 3.55 9.69 41.56
N ILE A 488 3.61 8.60 40.79
CA ILE A 488 2.62 7.51 40.89
C ILE A 488 2.53 7.02 42.33
N ILE A 489 3.66 6.63 42.94
CA ILE A 489 3.70 6.15 44.35
C ILE A 489 3.15 7.19 45.28
N SER A 490 3.57 8.44 45.13
CA SER A 490 3.14 9.59 45.97
C SER A 490 1.62 9.78 45.89
N ASP A 491 1.04 9.77 44.72
CA ASP A 491 -0.39 10.02 44.53
C ASP A 491 -1.25 8.90 45.11
N PHE A 492 -0.90 7.63 44.94
CA PHE A 492 -1.60 6.51 45.58
C PHE A 492 -1.42 6.50 47.10
N THR A 493 -0.26 6.97 47.60
CA THR A 493 -0.06 7.17 49.07
C THR A 493 -0.96 8.28 49.61
N LYS A 494 -1.14 9.38 48.89
CA LYS A 494 -2.08 10.44 49.26
C LYS A 494 -3.52 9.91 49.31
N VAL A 495 -3.94 9.14 48.33
CA VAL A 495 -5.26 8.47 48.36
C VAL A 495 -5.42 7.61 49.60
N TRP A 496 -4.41 6.80 49.90
CA TRP A 496 -4.42 5.98 51.13
C TRP A 496 -4.57 6.88 52.38
N ASN A 497 -3.87 8.01 52.46
CA ASN A 497 -3.95 8.91 53.60
C ASN A 497 -5.24 9.76 53.65
N GLY A 498 -6.07 9.73 52.60
CA GLY A 498 -7.24 10.58 52.46
C GLY A 498 -6.91 12.04 52.11
N GLU A 499 -5.74 12.26 51.54
CA GLU A 499 -5.26 13.55 51.02
C GLU A 499 -5.74 13.79 49.58
N THR A 500 -5.82 15.06 49.19
CA THR A 500 -6.19 15.44 47.82
C THR A 500 -5.05 15.19 46.85
N VAL A 501 -5.40 14.65 45.68
CA VAL A 501 -4.48 14.40 44.57
C VAL A 501 -4.68 15.44 43.48
N ASP A 502 -3.65 16.20 43.20
CA ASP A 502 -3.63 17.12 42.06
C ASP A 502 -3.19 16.38 40.79
N SER A 503 -4.14 16.11 39.91
CA SER A 503 -3.87 15.47 38.61
C SER A 503 -3.39 16.47 37.55
N HIS A 504 -3.43 17.75 37.83
CA HIS A 504 -3.05 18.83 36.92
C HIS A 504 -1.71 19.44 37.31
N ALA A 505 -0.71 18.67 37.68
CA ALA A 505 0.63 19.19 37.64
C ALA A 505 0.91 19.67 36.22
N LYS A 506 0.75 20.95 36.00
CA LYS A 506 1.26 21.62 34.82
C LYS A 506 2.76 21.44 34.84
N ASP A 507 3.27 20.82 33.77
CA ASP A 507 4.70 20.79 33.48
C ASP A 507 5.23 22.20 33.21
#